data_968abdb6ae641bb5484aaefe8424f804
#
_entry.id   968abdb6ae641bb5484aaefe8424f804
#
_cell.length_a   1.000
_cell.length_b   1.000
_cell.length_c   1.000
_cell.angle_alpha   90.00
_cell.angle_beta   90.00
_cell.angle_gamma   90.00
#
_symmetry.space_group_name_H-M   'P 1'
#
loop_
_entity.id
_entity.type
_entity.pdbx_description
1 polymer ?
#
loop_
_entity_poly.entity_id
_entity_poly.type
_entity_poly.pdbx_seq_one_letter_code
_entity_poly.pdbx_strand_id
1 'polypeptide(L)'
;LHSLRRRQRQMCIRDSYKEAQELQQIAEENKLFIFEAVTVLHNEVFYEMKKNVEKLGTVRMALCNYSQYSSRYDAYLEGDITHSFDPAYYGGALYDINVYNIHYCVGLFGEPKDVTYYPNIGPNGIDTSGTLVLVYDGFSAVCTGSKDSDSPGYVSIQGEQGFMKIDSKPNIASELTTTYVDENVKERVRDAAGAMVRATITDHFIATEQHHRMTQEFLDFAKIIDEKDYEAAYELLTESVTVVSILEKARSKAGIKF
;
A
#
# COMPACT_ATOMS: atom_id res chain seq x y z
N LEU A 1 4.41 -15.48 -31.56
CA LEU A 1 3.08 -15.24 -30.97
C LEU A 1 2.95 -15.82 -29.55
N HIS A 2 3.57 -16.99 -29.25
CA HIS A 2 3.56 -17.59 -27.91
C HIS A 2 4.39 -16.81 -26.88
N SER A 3 5.42 -16.06 -27.28
CA SER A 3 6.27 -15.28 -26.37
C SER A 3 5.56 -14.03 -25.83
N LEU A 4 4.67 -13.40 -26.60
CA LEU A 4 3.90 -12.23 -26.18
C LEU A 4 2.82 -12.57 -25.15
N ARG A 5 2.17 -13.73 -25.28
CA ARG A 5 1.19 -14.21 -24.28
C ARG A 5 1.84 -14.59 -22.93
N ARG A 6 3.08 -15.09 -22.95
CA ARG A 6 3.84 -15.36 -21.71
C ARG A 6 4.24 -14.05 -20.98
N ARG A 7 4.60 -12.99 -21.71
CA ARG A 7 4.93 -11.69 -21.09
C ARG A 7 3.70 -11.02 -20.45
N GLN A 8 2.53 -11.14 -21.04
CA GLN A 8 1.28 -10.65 -20.43
C GLN A 8 0.90 -11.37 -19.14
N ARG A 9 1.18 -12.68 -19.02
CA ARG A 9 0.94 -13.43 -17.78
C ARG A 9 1.86 -13.03 -16.62
N GLN A 10 3.05 -12.51 -16.89
CA GLN A 10 3.97 -12.03 -15.87
C GLN A 10 3.52 -10.69 -15.19
N MET A 11 2.56 -9.97 -15.76
CA MET A 11 1.98 -8.78 -15.14
C MET A 11 0.87 -9.08 -14.13
N CYS A 12 0.45 -10.32 -13.97
CA CYS A 12 -0.73 -10.71 -13.22
C CYS A 12 -0.40 -11.63 -12.03
N ILE A 13 0.65 -11.35 -11.28
CA ILE A 13 0.93 -11.98 -9.97
C ILE A 13 -0.24 -11.80 -8.99
N ARG A 14 -1.14 -10.84 -9.26
CA ARG A 14 -2.28 -10.45 -8.43
C ARG A 14 -3.55 -11.28 -8.69
N ASP A 15 -3.57 -12.15 -9.70
CA ASP A 15 -4.82 -12.77 -10.18
C ASP A 15 -5.31 -13.87 -9.23
N SER A 16 -4.39 -14.63 -8.59
CA SER A 16 -4.72 -15.72 -7.69
C SER A 16 -3.66 -15.90 -6.62
N TYR A 17 -4.09 -15.97 -5.36
CA TYR A 17 -3.18 -16.26 -4.24
C TYR A 17 -2.46 -17.60 -4.41
N LYS A 18 -3.17 -18.61 -4.92
CA LYS A 18 -2.58 -19.94 -5.20
C LYS A 18 -1.48 -19.85 -6.26
N GLU A 19 -1.71 -19.14 -7.36
CA GLU A 19 -0.69 -18.96 -8.41
C GLU A 19 0.51 -18.14 -7.90
N ALA A 20 0.27 -17.14 -7.06
CA ALA A 20 1.34 -16.38 -6.42
C ALA A 20 2.21 -17.25 -5.51
N GLN A 21 1.61 -18.13 -4.72
CA GLN A 21 2.33 -19.10 -3.89
C GLN A 21 3.12 -20.12 -4.74
N GLU A 22 2.56 -20.63 -5.82
CA GLU A 22 3.26 -21.53 -6.74
C GLU A 22 4.47 -20.84 -7.38
N LEU A 23 4.36 -19.56 -7.76
CA LEU A 23 5.47 -18.76 -8.28
C LEU A 23 6.55 -18.51 -7.23
N GLN A 24 6.16 -18.22 -6.00
CA GLN A 24 7.08 -18.08 -4.88
C GLN A 24 7.86 -19.36 -4.64
N GLN A 25 7.19 -20.50 -4.55
CA GLN A 25 7.83 -21.81 -4.37
C GLN A 25 8.83 -22.11 -5.49
N ILE A 26 8.43 -21.88 -6.76
CA ILE A 26 9.32 -22.07 -7.92
C ILE A 26 10.56 -21.16 -7.83
N ALA A 27 10.38 -19.91 -7.43
CA ALA A 27 11.49 -18.96 -7.28
C ALA A 27 12.48 -19.41 -6.21
N GLU A 28 11.99 -19.82 -5.04
CA GLU A 28 12.81 -20.28 -3.92
C GLU A 28 13.57 -21.59 -4.26
N GLU A 29 12.88 -22.59 -4.80
CA GLU A 29 13.47 -23.88 -5.17
C GLU A 29 14.56 -23.78 -6.26
N ASN A 30 14.39 -22.82 -7.17
CA ASN A 30 15.28 -22.67 -8.33
C ASN A 30 16.23 -21.47 -8.22
N LYS A 31 16.23 -20.74 -7.11
CA LYS A 31 17.00 -19.51 -6.89
C LYS A 31 16.79 -18.49 -8.01
N LEU A 32 15.53 -18.18 -8.28
CA LEU A 32 15.12 -17.20 -9.28
C LEU A 32 14.68 -15.89 -8.59
N PHE A 33 14.85 -14.79 -9.29
CA PHE A 33 14.38 -13.49 -8.86
C PHE A 33 13.01 -13.21 -9.50
N ILE A 34 12.02 -12.89 -8.67
CA ILE A 34 10.70 -12.40 -9.07
C ILE A 34 10.40 -11.17 -8.23
N PHE A 35 10.06 -10.07 -8.87
CA PHE A 35 9.72 -8.82 -8.20
C PHE A 35 8.36 -8.30 -8.68
N GLU A 36 7.58 -7.78 -7.78
CA GLU A 36 6.43 -6.93 -8.10
C GLU A 36 6.89 -5.48 -8.21
N ALA A 37 6.53 -4.82 -9.31
CA ALA A 37 6.83 -3.40 -9.49
C ALA A 37 5.82 -2.55 -8.69
N VAL A 38 6.16 -2.26 -7.44
CA VAL A 38 5.35 -1.45 -6.53
C VAL A 38 6.18 -0.34 -5.90
N THR A 39 6.06 0.86 -6.43
CA THR A 39 6.89 2.01 -6.09
C THR A 39 6.90 2.41 -4.62
N VAL A 40 5.84 2.07 -3.88
CA VAL A 40 5.67 2.42 -2.46
C VAL A 40 6.80 1.90 -1.59
N LEU A 41 7.17 0.63 -1.76
CA LEU A 41 8.17 -0.05 -0.93
C LEU A 41 9.59 0.44 -1.18
N HIS A 42 9.83 1.08 -2.32
CA HIS A 42 11.13 1.58 -2.78
C HIS A 42 11.26 3.10 -2.65
N ASN A 43 10.32 3.74 -1.94
CA ASN A 43 10.31 5.18 -1.75
C ASN A 43 11.11 5.57 -0.49
N GLU A 44 11.95 6.63 -0.56
CA GLU A 44 12.70 7.15 0.59
C GLU A 44 11.81 7.48 1.79
N VAL A 45 10.61 8.00 1.53
CA VAL A 45 9.62 8.30 2.58
C VAL A 45 9.19 7.04 3.31
N PHE A 46 8.98 5.94 2.59
CA PHE A 46 8.63 4.66 3.20
C PHE A 46 9.77 4.11 4.06
N TYR A 47 11.01 4.21 3.59
CA TYR A 47 12.18 3.81 4.39
C TYR A 47 12.30 4.65 5.66
N GLU A 48 12.04 5.96 5.56
CA GLU A 48 12.06 6.83 6.73
C GLU A 48 10.93 6.52 7.72
N MET A 49 9.73 6.14 7.21
CA MET A 49 8.65 5.64 8.07
C MET A 49 9.05 4.39 8.84
N LYS A 50 9.65 3.40 8.16
CA LYS A 50 10.14 2.15 8.82
C LYS A 50 11.12 2.43 9.94
N LYS A 51 12.04 3.39 9.76
CA LYS A 51 13.02 3.77 10.79
C LYS A 51 12.39 4.43 12.02
N ASN A 52 11.29 5.16 11.81
CA ASN A 52 10.76 6.03 12.85
C ASN A 52 9.44 5.53 13.45
N VAL A 53 8.84 4.45 12.94
CA VAL A 53 7.55 3.95 13.43
C VAL A 53 7.56 3.60 14.92
N GLU A 54 8.70 3.17 15.45
CA GLU A 54 8.87 2.87 16.87
C GLU A 54 8.74 4.11 17.79
N LYS A 55 9.06 5.32 17.27
CA LYS A 55 8.86 6.59 18.01
C LYS A 55 7.40 6.85 18.38
N LEU A 56 6.47 6.20 17.68
CA LEU A 56 5.03 6.35 17.94
C LEU A 56 4.55 5.55 19.16
N GLY A 57 5.40 4.68 19.73
CA GLY A 57 5.00 3.71 20.74
C GLY A 57 4.01 2.69 20.18
N THR A 58 3.04 2.25 21.00
CA THR A 58 2.02 1.30 20.54
C THR A 58 1.15 1.95 19.47
N VAL A 59 1.16 1.39 18.25
CA VAL A 59 0.29 1.83 17.15
C VAL A 59 -1.17 1.54 17.52
N ARG A 60 -2.05 2.50 17.27
CA ARG A 60 -3.48 2.42 17.59
C ARG A 60 -4.37 2.51 16.37
N MET A 61 -3.90 3.14 15.30
CA MET A 61 -4.65 3.29 14.06
C MET A 61 -3.74 3.58 12.88
N ALA A 62 -4.07 3.06 11.71
CA ALA A 62 -3.52 3.49 10.43
C ALA A 62 -4.66 3.90 9.50
N LEU A 63 -4.53 5.05 8.84
CA LEU A 63 -5.50 5.57 7.89
C LEU A 63 -4.78 5.88 6.60
N CYS A 64 -5.21 5.25 5.51
CA CYS A 64 -4.64 5.44 4.19
C CYS A 64 -5.76 5.79 3.20
N ASN A 65 -5.55 6.77 2.36
CA ASN A 65 -6.49 7.15 1.32
C ASN A 65 -5.78 7.40 0.00
N TYR A 66 -6.20 6.66 -1.01
CA TYR A 66 -5.86 6.91 -2.39
C TYR A 66 -7.15 7.00 -3.21
N SER A 67 -7.68 8.21 -3.32
CA SER A 67 -8.85 8.50 -4.14
C SER A 67 -8.43 9.37 -5.32
N GLN A 68 -8.81 8.98 -6.51
CA GLN A 68 -8.54 9.71 -7.73
C GLN A 68 -9.62 9.42 -8.75
N TYR A 69 -10.35 10.46 -9.17
CA TYR A 69 -11.27 10.32 -10.29
C TYR A 69 -10.50 9.85 -11.53
N SER A 70 -10.80 8.64 -11.98
CA SER A 70 -10.08 8.03 -13.10
C SER A 70 -10.43 8.73 -14.39
N SER A 71 -9.43 9.09 -15.19
CA SER A 71 -9.64 9.62 -16.55
C SER A 71 -10.38 8.66 -17.50
N ARG A 72 -10.60 7.42 -17.07
CA ARG A 72 -11.33 6.39 -17.84
C ARG A 72 -12.72 6.12 -17.28
N TYR A 73 -13.11 6.82 -16.21
CA TYR A 73 -14.39 6.55 -15.55
C TYR A 73 -15.57 7.00 -16.37
N ASP A 74 -15.49 8.15 -17.07
CA ASP A 74 -16.55 8.62 -17.96
C ASP A 74 -16.79 7.63 -19.12
N ALA A 75 -15.72 7.18 -19.77
CA ALA A 75 -15.80 6.17 -20.83
C ALA A 75 -16.40 4.84 -20.31
N TYR A 76 -16.04 4.44 -19.08
CA TYR A 76 -16.62 3.27 -18.42
C TYR A 76 -18.13 3.42 -18.22
N LEU A 77 -18.63 4.59 -17.81
CA LEU A 77 -20.08 4.86 -17.67
C LEU A 77 -20.80 4.83 -19.03
N GLU A 78 -20.11 5.17 -20.12
CA GLU A 78 -20.62 5.08 -21.49
C GLU A 78 -20.55 3.65 -22.07
N GLY A 79 -19.96 2.69 -21.32
CA GLY A 79 -19.84 1.28 -21.71
C GLY A 79 -18.54 0.91 -22.41
N ASP A 80 -17.55 1.84 -22.52
CA ASP A 80 -16.20 1.54 -22.98
C ASP A 80 -15.35 1.04 -21.81
N ILE A 81 -15.29 -0.29 -21.67
CA ILE A 81 -14.66 -0.96 -20.53
C ILE A 81 -13.17 -1.17 -20.82
N THR A 82 -12.33 -0.38 -20.18
CA THR A 82 -10.87 -0.56 -20.21
C THR A 82 -10.42 -1.59 -19.16
N HIS A 83 -9.19 -2.13 -19.29
CA HIS A 83 -8.63 -3.15 -18.38
C HIS A 83 -8.76 -2.78 -16.90
N SER A 84 -8.61 -1.51 -16.55
CA SER A 84 -8.70 -1.04 -15.17
C SER A 84 -10.13 -1.01 -14.58
N PHE A 85 -11.14 -1.30 -15.41
CA PHE A 85 -12.54 -1.45 -15.04
C PHE A 85 -13.14 -2.78 -15.54
N ASP A 86 -12.31 -3.70 -16.03
CA ASP A 86 -12.76 -4.99 -16.57
C ASP A 86 -12.55 -6.09 -15.53
N PRO A 87 -13.62 -6.81 -15.12
CA PRO A 87 -13.52 -7.96 -14.24
C PRO A 87 -12.55 -9.04 -14.75
N ALA A 88 -12.46 -9.25 -16.06
CA ALA A 88 -11.58 -10.25 -16.67
C ALA A 88 -10.09 -9.96 -16.47
N TYR A 89 -9.73 -8.73 -16.08
CA TYR A 89 -8.37 -8.29 -15.80
C TYR A 89 -8.16 -7.86 -14.33
N TYR A 90 -9.04 -8.31 -13.43
CA TYR A 90 -8.98 -7.91 -12.02
C TYR A 90 -8.92 -6.40 -11.85
N GLY A 91 -9.66 -5.65 -12.68
CA GLY A 91 -9.81 -4.22 -12.54
C GLY A 91 -10.56 -3.86 -11.24
N GLY A 92 -10.79 -2.57 -11.01
CA GLY A 92 -11.49 -2.09 -9.84
C GLY A 92 -10.61 -1.28 -8.88
N ALA A 93 -11.24 -0.64 -7.91
CA ALA A 93 -10.53 0.22 -6.98
C ALA A 93 -9.65 -0.56 -6.00
N LEU A 94 -10.07 -1.76 -5.59
CA LEU A 94 -9.33 -2.58 -4.66
C LEU A 94 -7.96 -2.99 -5.23
N TYR A 95 -7.94 -3.50 -6.46
CA TYR A 95 -6.74 -4.05 -7.09
C TYR A 95 -5.86 -3.00 -7.78
N ASP A 96 -6.44 -1.91 -8.30
CA ASP A 96 -5.71 -0.92 -9.10
C ASP A 96 -5.19 0.26 -8.27
N ILE A 97 -5.92 0.67 -7.24
CA ILE A 97 -5.60 1.84 -6.42
C ILE A 97 -5.36 1.48 -4.96
N ASN A 98 -6.27 0.72 -4.33
CA ASN A 98 -6.17 0.46 -2.89
C ASN A 98 -5.00 -0.46 -2.54
N VAL A 99 -4.49 -1.20 -3.50
CA VAL A 99 -3.27 -2.02 -3.37
C VAL A 99 -2.08 -1.22 -2.83
N TYR A 100 -1.91 0.05 -3.22
CA TYR A 100 -0.83 0.91 -2.71
C TYR A 100 -0.98 1.18 -1.20
N ASN A 101 -2.20 1.37 -0.72
CA ASN A 101 -2.48 1.52 0.71
C ASN A 101 -2.18 0.23 1.48
N ILE A 102 -2.50 -0.94 0.87
CA ILE A 102 -2.25 -2.25 1.48
C ILE A 102 -0.75 -2.48 1.63
N HIS A 103 0.06 -2.16 0.60
CA HIS A 103 1.51 -2.24 0.66
C HIS A 103 2.12 -1.38 1.78
N TYR A 104 1.60 -0.16 2.04
CA TYR A 104 2.02 0.62 3.21
C TYR A 104 1.77 -0.14 4.52
N CYS A 105 0.58 -0.71 4.67
CA CYS A 105 0.21 -1.42 5.89
C CYS A 105 1.00 -2.72 6.07
N VAL A 106 1.11 -3.53 5.02
CA VAL A 106 1.83 -4.82 5.09
C VAL A 106 3.33 -4.59 5.26
N GLY A 107 3.91 -3.65 4.54
CA GLY A 107 5.34 -3.35 4.64
C GLY A 107 5.76 -2.75 5.99
N LEU A 108 4.84 -2.11 6.74
CA LEU A 108 5.08 -1.57 8.08
C LEU A 108 4.72 -2.55 9.20
N PHE A 109 3.66 -3.35 9.03
CA PHE A 109 3.04 -4.10 10.14
C PHE A 109 2.91 -5.60 9.86
N GLY A 110 3.27 -6.07 8.65
CA GLY A 110 3.13 -7.46 8.24
C GLY A 110 1.68 -7.86 7.90
N GLU A 111 1.42 -9.17 7.93
CA GLU A 111 0.11 -9.73 7.60
C GLU A 111 -0.95 -9.40 8.67
N PRO A 112 -2.12 -8.85 8.28
CA PRO A 112 -3.24 -8.65 9.21
C PRO A 112 -3.90 -9.97 9.59
N LYS A 113 -4.52 -10.04 10.78
CA LYS A 113 -5.27 -11.21 11.25
C LYS A 113 -6.57 -11.42 10.50
N ASP A 114 -7.21 -10.35 10.08
CA ASP A 114 -8.45 -10.39 9.31
C ASP A 114 -8.60 -9.16 8.42
N VAL A 115 -9.46 -9.29 7.40
CA VAL A 115 -9.75 -8.23 6.43
C VAL A 115 -11.25 -8.17 6.16
N THR A 116 -11.78 -6.96 5.97
CA THR A 116 -13.16 -6.74 5.54
C THR A 116 -13.21 -5.59 4.54
N TYR A 117 -13.88 -5.79 3.42
CA TYR A 117 -13.99 -4.79 2.36
C TYR A 117 -15.45 -4.36 2.16
N TYR A 118 -15.67 -3.07 2.04
CA TYR A 118 -16.97 -2.44 1.78
C TYR A 118 -16.91 -1.69 0.44
N PRO A 119 -17.25 -2.34 -0.68
CA PRO A 119 -17.17 -1.75 -2.01
C PRO A 119 -18.40 -0.95 -2.38
N ASN A 120 -18.23 0.05 -3.25
CA ASN A 120 -19.26 0.57 -4.12
C ASN A 120 -19.14 -0.13 -5.48
N ILE A 121 -20.22 -0.78 -5.92
CA ILE A 121 -20.20 -1.65 -7.10
C ILE A 121 -20.76 -0.90 -8.31
N GLY A 122 -20.00 -0.90 -9.40
CA GLY A 122 -20.39 -0.35 -10.69
C GLY A 122 -21.29 -1.29 -11.52
N PRO A 123 -21.76 -0.83 -12.68
CA PRO A 123 -22.74 -1.53 -13.50
C PRO A 123 -22.34 -2.94 -13.97
N ASN A 124 -21.03 -3.19 -14.14
CA ASN A 124 -20.49 -4.49 -14.60
C ASN A 124 -20.06 -5.41 -13.44
N GLY A 125 -20.37 -5.05 -12.19
CA GLY A 125 -20.05 -5.85 -11.01
C GLY A 125 -18.68 -5.59 -10.40
N ILE A 126 -17.88 -4.66 -10.97
CA ILE A 126 -16.58 -4.28 -10.41
C ILE A 126 -16.74 -3.21 -9.33
N ASP A 127 -15.82 -3.15 -8.39
CA ASP A 127 -15.77 -2.06 -7.43
C ASP A 127 -15.16 -0.79 -8.05
N THR A 128 -15.86 0.32 -7.96
CA THR A 128 -15.38 1.63 -8.43
C THR A 128 -14.73 2.45 -7.32
N SER A 129 -15.10 2.17 -6.09
CA SER A 129 -14.49 2.68 -4.86
C SER A 129 -14.79 1.74 -3.69
N GLY A 130 -14.11 1.93 -2.57
CA GLY A 130 -14.41 1.16 -1.37
C GLY A 130 -13.44 1.40 -0.22
N THR A 131 -13.83 0.87 0.94
CA THR A 131 -13.05 0.94 2.18
C THR A 131 -12.69 -0.47 2.65
N LEU A 132 -11.40 -0.72 2.78
CA LEU A 132 -10.85 -1.95 3.33
C LEU A 132 -10.41 -1.71 4.77
N VAL A 133 -10.80 -2.60 5.67
CA VAL A 133 -10.33 -2.63 7.05
C VAL A 133 -9.42 -3.84 7.23
N LEU A 134 -8.19 -3.60 7.65
CA LEU A 134 -7.20 -4.61 8.03
C LEU A 134 -7.14 -4.67 9.56
N VAL A 135 -7.34 -5.84 10.14
CA VAL A 135 -7.35 -6.03 11.60
C VAL A 135 -6.01 -6.59 12.05
N TYR A 136 -5.31 -5.86 12.90
CA TYR A 136 -4.05 -6.26 13.54
C TYR A 136 -4.22 -6.50 15.05
N ASP A 137 -3.16 -6.95 15.72
CA ASP A 137 -3.15 -7.02 17.18
C ASP A 137 -3.18 -5.62 17.79
N GLY A 138 -4.28 -5.29 18.43
CA GLY A 138 -4.45 -4.04 19.19
C GLY A 138 -4.80 -2.80 18.35
N PHE A 139 -4.87 -2.89 17.01
CA PHE A 139 -5.30 -1.77 16.17
C PHE A 139 -5.93 -2.23 14.85
N SER A 140 -6.47 -1.29 14.11
CA SER A 140 -6.95 -1.51 12.74
C SER A 140 -6.36 -0.50 11.78
N ALA A 141 -6.13 -0.93 10.53
CA ALA A 141 -5.82 -0.04 9.44
C ALA A 141 -7.04 0.10 8.51
N VAL A 142 -7.33 1.33 8.11
CA VAL A 142 -8.42 1.67 7.18
C VAL A 142 -7.81 2.18 5.89
N CYS A 143 -8.06 1.48 4.79
CA CYS A 143 -7.52 1.77 3.47
C CYS A 143 -8.68 2.11 2.54
N THR A 144 -8.79 3.36 2.12
CA THR A 144 -9.81 3.83 1.18
C THR A 144 -9.22 4.00 -0.20
N GLY A 145 -9.87 3.42 -1.21
CA GLY A 145 -9.50 3.56 -2.61
C GLY A 145 -10.70 3.98 -3.45
N SER A 146 -10.53 4.94 -4.35
CA SER A 146 -11.60 5.39 -5.24
C SER A 146 -11.10 5.73 -6.63
N LYS A 147 -11.89 5.31 -7.64
CA LYS A 147 -11.71 5.63 -9.07
C LYS A 147 -12.88 6.45 -9.62
N ASP A 148 -13.96 6.57 -8.86
CA ASP A 148 -15.20 7.28 -9.18
C ASP A 148 -15.33 8.64 -8.50
N SER A 149 -14.43 8.96 -7.58
CA SER A 149 -14.37 10.22 -6.86
C SER A 149 -12.94 10.63 -6.54
N ASP A 150 -12.70 11.91 -6.27
CA ASP A 150 -11.40 12.47 -5.91
C ASP A 150 -11.42 13.03 -4.49
N SER A 151 -10.30 12.92 -3.79
CA SER A 151 -10.06 13.57 -2.51
C SER A 151 -8.55 13.70 -2.23
N PRO A 152 -8.13 14.53 -1.25
CA PRO A 152 -6.73 14.56 -0.83
C PRO A 152 -6.26 13.17 -0.43
N GLY A 153 -5.14 12.71 -1.03
CA GLY A 153 -4.48 11.47 -0.63
C GLY A 153 -3.72 11.67 0.67
N TYR A 154 -3.63 10.64 1.49
CA TYR A 154 -2.83 10.66 2.72
C TYR A 154 -2.49 9.27 3.23
N VAL A 155 -1.43 9.21 4.04
CA VAL A 155 -1.15 8.10 4.95
C VAL A 155 -0.96 8.69 6.34
N SER A 156 -1.67 8.18 7.34
CA SER A 156 -1.56 8.61 8.74
C SER A 156 -1.45 7.40 9.65
N ILE A 157 -0.35 7.30 10.40
CA ILE A 157 -0.12 6.27 11.41
C ILE A 157 -0.17 6.92 12.77
N GLN A 158 -1.01 6.41 13.67
CA GLN A 158 -1.26 6.98 14.98
C GLN A 158 -0.84 5.99 16.06
N GLY A 159 -0.02 6.45 16.98
CA GLY A 159 0.41 5.69 18.15
C GLY A 159 0.21 6.45 19.46
N GLU A 160 0.46 5.79 20.57
CA GLU A 160 0.31 6.36 21.91
C GLU A 160 1.29 7.49 22.21
N GLN A 161 2.41 7.52 21.50
CA GLN A 161 3.48 8.50 21.70
C GLN A 161 3.58 9.52 20.55
N GLY A 162 2.74 9.40 19.51
CA GLY A 162 2.81 10.35 18.40
C GLY A 162 2.10 9.85 17.15
N PHE A 163 2.38 10.50 16.04
CA PHE A 163 1.85 10.12 14.73
C PHE A 163 2.85 10.40 13.61
N MET A 164 2.67 9.69 12.50
CA MET A 164 3.30 10.00 11.22
C MET A 164 2.24 10.37 10.20
N LYS A 165 2.61 11.25 9.28
CA LYS A 165 1.69 11.74 8.26
C LYS A 165 2.40 12.01 6.93
N ILE A 166 1.80 11.52 5.86
CA ILE A 166 2.07 11.87 4.47
C ILE A 166 0.83 12.58 3.93
N ASP A 167 0.99 13.78 3.36
CA ASP A 167 -0.09 14.61 2.81
C ASP A 167 -0.13 14.56 1.28
N SER A 168 -0.03 13.34 0.71
CA SER A 168 -0.09 13.11 -0.73
C SER A 168 -0.65 11.73 -1.03
N LYS A 169 -0.92 11.44 -2.32
CA LYS A 169 -1.27 10.09 -2.76
C LYS A 169 -0.12 9.13 -2.43
N PRO A 170 -0.40 7.92 -1.93
CA PRO A 170 0.62 6.97 -1.48
C PRO A 170 1.74 6.67 -2.50
N ASN A 171 1.38 6.63 -3.78
CA ASN A 171 2.32 6.29 -4.86
C ASN A 171 3.26 7.43 -5.30
N ILE A 172 3.13 8.62 -4.72
CA ILE A 172 3.93 9.82 -5.03
C ILE A 172 4.40 10.56 -3.78
N ALA A 173 4.54 9.84 -2.66
CA ALA A 173 4.99 10.42 -1.40
C ALA A 173 6.40 11.02 -1.54
N SER A 174 6.57 12.27 -1.14
CA SER A 174 7.84 13.00 -1.15
C SER A 174 8.19 13.64 0.20
N GLU A 175 7.23 13.67 1.12
CA GLU A 175 7.41 14.31 2.43
C GLU A 175 6.78 13.45 3.53
N LEU A 176 7.44 13.43 4.70
CA LEU A 176 6.96 12.79 5.92
C LEU A 176 7.03 13.77 7.08
N THR A 177 5.95 13.93 7.79
CA THR A 177 5.92 14.58 9.11
C THR A 177 5.81 13.51 10.18
N THR A 178 6.73 13.51 11.15
CA THR A 178 6.69 12.65 12.33
C THR A 178 6.62 13.52 13.58
N THR A 179 5.54 13.41 14.35
CA THR A 179 5.38 14.11 15.63
C THR A 179 5.34 13.07 16.74
N TYR A 180 6.17 13.23 17.76
CA TYR A 180 6.27 12.31 18.89
C TYR A 180 6.58 13.03 20.19
N VAL A 181 6.29 12.38 21.32
CA VAL A 181 6.46 12.93 22.66
C VAL A 181 7.95 13.21 22.93
N ASP A 182 8.25 14.40 23.44
CA ASP A 182 9.58 14.72 23.96
C ASP A 182 9.74 14.15 25.38
N GLU A 183 10.46 13.04 25.47
CA GLU A 183 10.70 12.37 26.75
C GLU A 183 11.56 13.20 27.74
N ASN A 184 12.26 14.22 27.26
CA ASN A 184 13.07 15.10 28.10
C ASN A 184 12.23 16.14 28.84
N VAL A 185 11.00 16.42 28.36
CA VAL A 185 10.07 17.37 28.96
C VAL A 185 8.99 16.64 29.73
N LYS A 186 9.09 16.62 31.03
CA LYS A 186 8.12 15.93 31.92
C LYS A 186 6.87 16.76 32.19
N GLU A 187 6.97 18.08 32.10
CA GLU A 187 5.87 19.01 32.33
C GLU A 187 4.94 19.06 31.12
N ARG A 188 3.64 19.18 31.39
CA ARG A 188 2.67 19.42 30.32
C ARG A 188 2.76 20.86 29.86
N VAL A 189 2.58 21.05 28.54
CA VAL A 189 2.57 22.38 27.88
C VAL A 189 1.15 22.72 27.46
N ARG A 190 0.86 24.03 27.27
CA ARG A 190 -0.43 24.44 26.69
C ARG A 190 -0.35 24.38 25.16
N ASP A 191 -1.32 23.75 24.54
CA ASP A 191 -1.49 23.82 23.09
C ASP A 191 -2.19 25.12 22.66
N ALA A 192 -2.39 25.27 21.34
CA ALA A 192 -3.05 26.45 20.78
C ALA A 192 -4.51 26.63 21.23
N ALA A 193 -5.18 25.56 21.66
CA ALA A 193 -6.53 25.59 22.21
C ALA A 193 -6.55 25.80 23.73
N GLY A 194 -5.38 25.89 24.37
CA GLY A 194 -5.22 26.09 25.82
C GLY A 194 -5.27 24.81 26.65
N ALA A 195 -5.35 23.61 26.01
CA ALA A 195 -5.31 22.34 26.70
C ALA A 195 -3.90 21.99 27.17
N MET A 196 -3.81 21.28 28.31
CA MET A 196 -2.53 20.80 28.86
C MET A 196 -2.18 19.45 28.21
N VAL A 197 -1.22 19.47 27.28
CA VAL A 197 -0.78 18.30 26.48
C VAL A 197 0.68 17.94 26.80
N ARG A 198 1.11 16.75 26.38
CA ARG A 198 2.53 16.36 26.43
C ARG A 198 3.32 17.23 25.45
N ALA A 199 4.53 17.61 25.83
CA ALA A 199 5.45 18.26 24.89
C ALA A 199 5.81 17.28 23.76
N THR A 200 5.93 17.78 22.53
CA THR A 200 6.23 16.97 21.36
C THR A 200 7.34 17.57 20.51
N ILE A 201 8.06 16.72 19.83
CA ILE A 201 9.02 17.05 18.78
C ILE A 201 8.35 16.72 17.44
N THR A 202 8.57 17.58 16.45
CA THR A 202 8.11 17.33 15.08
C THR A 202 9.31 17.34 14.13
N ASP A 203 9.53 16.21 13.48
CA ASP A 203 10.52 16.04 12.42
C ASP A 203 9.84 16.13 11.05
N HIS A 204 10.49 16.81 10.12
CA HIS A 204 10.08 16.89 8.72
C HIS A 204 11.17 16.26 7.86
N PHE A 205 10.80 15.21 7.13
CA PHE A 205 11.65 14.58 6.14
C PHE A 205 11.14 14.92 4.74
N ILE A 206 12.06 15.30 3.86
CA ILE A 206 11.79 15.57 2.45
C ILE A 206 12.71 14.66 1.66
N ALA A 207 12.14 13.85 0.76
CA ALA A 207 12.90 12.98 -0.12
C ALA A 207 13.85 13.80 -1.00
N THR A 208 15.09 13.36 -1.08
CA THR A 208 16.18 14.15 -1.68
C THR A 208 16.25 14.00 -3.19
N GLU A 209 15.79 12.90 -3.74
CA GLU A 209 15.90 12.59 -5.15
C GLU A 209 14.57 12.66 -5.88
N GLN A 210 14.52 13.56 -6.88
CA GLN A 210 13.38 13.67 -7.78
C GLN A 210 13.66 12.92 -9.09
N HIS A 211 13.92 11.62 -8.99
CA HIS A 211 13.91 10.77 -10.18
C HIS A 211 12.47 10.39 -10.56
N HIS A 212 12.32 9.81 -11.75
CA HIS A 212 11.04 9.17 -12.07
C HIS A 212 10.71 8.12 -10.99
N ARG A 213 9.47 8.12 -10.51
CA ARG A 213 8.99 7.31 -9.36
C ARG A 213 9.40 5.82 -9.39
N MET A 214 9.62 5.25 -10.58
CA MET A 214 10.03 3.85 -10.74
C MET A 214 11.56 3.67 -10.73
N THR A 215 12.36 4.72 -10.69
CA THR A 215 13.82 4.61 -10.81
C THR A 215 14.41 3.86 -9.63
N GLN A 216 14.03 4.22 -8.41
CA GLN A 216 14.58 3.60 -7.21
C GLN A 216 14.25 2.11 -7.14
N GLU A 217 13.03 1.73 -7.47
CA GLU A 217 12.58 0.35 -7.54
C GLU A 217 13.49 -0.50 -8.44
N PHE A 218 13.81 -0.01 -9.65
CA PHE A 218 14.71 -0.71 -10.56
C PHE A 218 16.17 -0.74 -10.06
N LEU A 219 16.63 0.30 -9.37
CA LEU A 219 17.96 0.32 -8.76
C LEU A 219 18.07 -0.70 -7.63
N ASP A 220 17.04 -0.82 -6.80
CA ASP A 220 16.98 -1.82 -5.73
C ASP A 220 16.95 -3.25 -6.29
N PHE A 221 16.13 -3.51 -7.31
CA PHE A 221 16.10 -4.81 -7.98
C PHE A 221 17.46 -5.17 -8.61
N ALA A 222 18.10 -4.20 -9.30
CA ALA A 222 19.42 -4.42 -9.88
C ALA A 222 20.45 -4.76 -8.80
N LYS A 223 20.48 -4.02 -7.69
CA LYS A 223 21.36 -4.28 -6.56
C LYS A 223 21.16 -5.68 -5.99
N ILE A 224 19.92 -6.07 -5.70
CA ILE A 224 19.57 -7.39 -5.17
C ILE A 224 20.05 -8.50 -6.12
N ILE A 225 19.87 -8.33 -7.44
CA ILE A 225 20.31 -9.30 -8.44
C ILE A 225 21.83 -9.38 -8.51
N ASP A 226 22.53 -8.23 -8.55
CA ASP A 226 23.98 -8.16 -8.70
C ASP A 226 24.70 -8.74 -7.45
N GLU A 227 24.17 -8.49 -6.26
CA GLU A 227 24.64 -9.01 -4.98
C GLU A 227 24.20 -10.46 -4.73
N LYS A 228 23.27 -11.01 -5.56
CA LYS A 228 22.64 -12.32 -5.37
C LYS A 228 21.97 -12.45 -4.01
N ASP A 229 21.38 -11.37 -3.53
CA ASP A 229 20.67 -11.31 -2.26
C ASP A 229 19.29 -11.97 -2.38
N TYR A 230 19.28 -13.30 -2.30
CA TYR A 230 18.03 -14.08 -2.38
C TYR A 230 17.14 -13.86 -1.16
N GLU A 231 17.70 -13.52 0.01
CA GLU A 231 16.92 -13.25 1.21
C GLU A 231 16.06 -11.99 1.02
N ALA A 232 16.67 -10.87 0.62
CA ALA A 232 15.94 -9.64 0.32
C ALA A 232 14.93 -9.82 -0.82
N ALA A 233 15.27 -10.59 -1.87
CA ALA A 233 14.34 -10.88 -2.96
C ALA A 233 13.10 -11.65 -2.49
N TYR A 234 13.28 -12.64 -1.61
CA TYR A 234 12.16 -13.47 -1.12
C TYR A 234 11.35 -12.76 -0.03
N GLU A 235 11.94 -11.84 0.73
CA GLU A 235 11.18 -10.94 1.61
C GLU A 235 10.20 -10.06 0.81
N LEU A 236 10.67 -9.42 -0.27
CA LEU A 236 9.81 -8.63 -1.17
C LEU A 236 8.72 -9.49 -1.83
N LEU A 237 9.09 -10.69 -2.29
CA LEU A 237 8.12 -11.61 -2.90
C LEU A 237 7.07 -12.09 -1.88
N THR A 238 7.48 -12.39 -0.65
CA THR A 238 6.58 -12.78 0.44
C THR A 238 5.60 -11.67 0.79
N GLU A 239 6.06 -10.42 0.80
CA GLU A 239 5.21 -9.25 0.99
C GLU A 239 4.16 -9.16 -0.12
N SER A 240 4.57 -9.28 -1.39
CA SER A 240 3.65 -9.28 -2.54
C SER A 240 2.62 -10.42 -2.47
N VAL A 241 3.05 -11.63 -2.13
CA VAL A 241 2.14 -12.79 -1.95
C VAL A 241 1.15 -12.55 -0.82
N THR A 242 1.57 -11.91 0.27
CA THR A 242 0.70 -11.50 1.39
C THR A 242 -0.35 -10.50 0.92
N VAL A 243 0.04 -9.49 0.13
CA VAL A 243 -0.91 -8.50 -0.42
C VAL A 243 -1.93 -9.17 -1.34
N VAL A 244 -1.52 -10.12 -2.20
CA VAL A 244 -2.45 -10.89 -3.04
C VAL A 244 -3.45 -11.69 -2.19
N SER A 245 -2.99 -12.32 -1.10
CA SER A 245 -3.88 -13.00 -0.14
C SER A 245 -4.93 -12.06 0.45
N ILE A 246 -4.54 -10.85 0.82
CA ILE A 246 -5.43 -9.82 1.36
C ILE A 246 -6.47 -9.40 0.31
N LEU A 247 -6.03 -9.12 -0.91
CA LEU A 247 -6.90 -8.73 -2.03
C LEU A 247 -7.94 -9.80 -2.33
N GLU A 248 -7.53 -11.07 -2.43
CA GLU A 248 -8.42 -12.20 -2.70
C GLU A 248 -9.42 -12.43 -1.56
N LYS A 249 -8.96 -12.40 -0.29
CA LYS A 249 -9.81 -12.51 0.90
C LYS A 249 -10.84 -11.37 0.96
N ALA A 250 -10.40 -10.13 0.71
CA ALA A 250 -11.25 -8.95 0.74
C ALA A 250 -12.34 -9.01 -0.34
N ARG A 251 -11.95 -9.32 -1.59
CA ARG A 251 -12.86 -9.51 -2.72
C ARG A 251 -13.88 -10.61 -2.46
N SER A 252 -13.41 -11.78 -2.02
CA SER A 252 -14.27 -12.94 -1.75
C SER A 252 -15.29 -12.64 -0.66
N LYS A 253 -14.88 -12.05 0.47
CA LYS A 253 -15.80 -11.67 1.57
C LYS A 253 -16.80 -10.61 1.15
N ALA A 254 -16.43 -9.70 0.25
CA ALA A 254 -17.33 -8.68 -0.30
C ALA A 254 -18.29 -9.23 -1.36
N GLY A 255 -18.15 -10.48 -1.79
CA GLY A 255 -19.01 -11.12 -2.78
C GLY A 255 -18.77 -10.66 -4.22
N ILE A 256 -17.66 -9.98 -4.49
CA ILE A 256 -17.28 -9.57 -5.85
C ILE A 256 -16.82 -10.82 -6.61
N LYS A 257 -17.47 -11.09 -7.74
CA LYS A 257 -17.23 -12.29 -8.56
C LYS A 257 -16.61 -11.88 -9.89
N PHE A 258 -15.41 -12.33 -10.12
CA PHE A 258 -14.72 -12.38 -11.41
C PHE A 258 -13.52 -13.31 -11.35
#